data_1f1b63adeb6daeaeebda8d02721b6d34
#
_entry.id   1f1b63adeb6daeaeebda8d02721b6d34
#
_cell.length_a   1.000
_cell.length_b   1.000
_cell.length_c   1.000
_cell.angle_alpha   90.00
_cell.angle_beta   90.00
_cell.angle_gamma   90.00
#
_symmetry.space_group_name_H-M   'P 1'
#
loop_
_entity.id
_entity.type
_entity.pdbx_description
1 polymer ?
#
loop_
_entity_poly.entity_id
_entity_poly.type
_entity_poly.pdbx_seq_one_letter_code
_entity_poly.pdbx_strand_id
1 'polypeptide(L)'
;MTQFHVPQSGKSSNFLAGALSFFLFAAISSNGLLPPAHAADMSVSDTAPDLSSARAKIKAKDWKGAIGELTKMIVTNQHPDVYNLLGFSLRKSGDYKNALFYYQKALDLDPTHRGAQEYLGELYVETGQMEKAKAMLASLVKLCPEGCEEREDLETAIAAGPGHPAKPL
;
A
#
# COMPACT_ATOMS: atom_id res chain seq x y z
N MET A 1 27.41 -25.85 -33.85
CA MET A 1 27.01 -25.34 -35.18
C MET A 1 25.63 -25.85 -35.45
N THR A 2 24.61 -25.03 -35.23
CA THR A 2 23.29 -25.23 -35.82
C THR A 2 22.60 -23.87 -35.78
N GLN A 3 22.53 -23.23 -36.95
CA GLN A 3 21.85 -21.95 -37.18
C GLN A 3 20.35 -22.21 -37.30
N PHE A 4 19.52 -21.47 -36.59
CA PHE A 4 18.09 -21.38 -36.88
C PHE A 4 17.78 -20.15 -37.71
N HIS A 5 17.27 -20.44 -38.88
CA HIS A 5 16.89 -19.55 -39.96
C HIS A 5 15.53 -18.89 -39.65
N VAL A 6 15.46 -17.56 -39.78
CA VAL A 6 14.22 -16.77 -39.71
C VAL A 6 13.71 -16.57 -41.14
N PRO A 7 12.46 -16.89 -41.46
CA PRO A 7 11.90 -16.48 -42.76
C PRO A 7 11.27 -15.08 -42.67
N GLN A 8 11.76 -14.21 -43.50
CA GLN A 8 11.10 -12.98 -43.93
C GLN A 8 10.18 -13.31 -45.12
N SER A 9 8.94 -12.83 -45.09
CA SER A 9 8.08 -12.68 -46.27
C SER A 9 7.00 -11.65 -45.90
N GLY A 10 6.78 -10.57 -46.53
CA GLY A 10 6.92 -10.18 -47.92
C GLY A 10 5.59 -9.62 -48.41
N LYS A 11 5.57 -8.29 -48.66
CA LYS A 11 4.84 -7.51 -49.70
C LYS A 11 3.42 -7.96 -50.12
N SER A 12 2.48 -7.01 -50.12
CA SER A 12 2.01 -6.27 -51.36
C SER A 12 0.85 -5.34 -51.02
N SER A 13 0.94 -4.09 -51.25
CA SER A 13 0.43 -3.21 -52.30
C SER A 13 -0.83 -3.67 -53.05
N ASN A 14 -1.84 -2.80 -53.00
CA ASN A 14 -2.53 -2.19 -54.16
C ASN A 14 -3.74 -1.40 -53.63
N PHE A 15 -3.75 -0.06 -53.75
CA PHE A 15 -4.42 0.72 -54.82
C PHE A 15 -5.83 0.27 -55.11
N LEU A 16 -6.81 1.14 -54.81
CA LEU A 16 -7.72 1.69 -55.80
C LEU A 16 -8.50 2.88 -55.24
N ALA A 17 -8.49 3.95 -56.00
CA ALA A 17 -9.25 5.15 -55.83
C ALA A 17 -10.75 4.90 -56.10
N GLY A 18 -11.65 5.67 -55.52
CA GLY A 18 -13.05 5.63 -55.90
C GLY A 18 -13.93 6.60 -55.13
N ALA A 19 -14.18 7.73 -55.78
CA ALA A 19 -15.46 8.48 -55.80
C ALA A 19 -15.89 9.25 -54.54
N LEU A 20 -15.90 10.56 -54.75
CA LEU A 20 -16.67 11.58 -54.04
C LEU A 20 -18.17 11.17 -53.98
N SER A 21 -18.72 11.29 -52.77
CA SER A 21 -20.15 11.54 -52.60
C SER A 21 -20.31 12.57 -51.48
N PHE A 22 -20.66 13.77 -51.90
CA PHE A 22 -21.13 14.86 -51.05
C PHE A 22 -22.47 14.44 -50.45
N PHE A 23 -22.53 14.13 -49.19
CA PHE A 23 -23.76 14.18 -48.43
C PHE A 23 -23.67 15.33 -47.43
N LEU A 24 -24.45 16.36 -47.78
CA LEU A 24 -24.76 17.47 -46.91
C LEU A 24 -25.65 16.92 -45.79
N PHE A 25 -25.07 16.69 -44.60
CA PHE A 25 -25.85 16.40 -43.40
C PHE A 25 -25.87 17.65 -42.53
N ALA A 26 -27.07 18.16 -42.37
CA ALA A 26 -27.40 19.30 -41.53
C ALA A 26 -26.94 19.04 -40.09
N ALA A 27 -26.15 19.97 -39.58
CA ALA A 27 -25.77 20.01 -38.17
C ALA A 27 -26.98 20.33 -37.30
N ILE A 28 -27.51 19.33 -36.60
CA ILE A 28 -28.38 19.57 -35.45
C ILE A 28 -27.45 19.68 -34.24
N SER A 29 -27.13 20.93 -33.87
CA SER A 29 -26.46 21.25 -32.62
C SER A 29 -27.44 21.03 -31.46
N SER A 30 -27.52 19.83 -30.94
CA SER A 30 -28.10 19.59 -29.62
C SER A 30 -26.99 19.82 -28.58
N ASN A 31 -26.93 21.05 -28.07
CA ASN A 31 -26.20 21.36 -26.83
C ASN A 31 -26.87 20.63 -25.66
N GLY A 32 -26.63 19.32 -25.57
CA GLY A 32 -26.85 18.57 -24.33
C GLY A 32 -25.75 18.95 -23.34
N LEU A 33 -26.05 19.90 -22.43
CA LEU A 33 -25.28 20.04 -21.22
C LEU A 33 -25.39 18.71 -20.47
N LEU A 34 -24.38 17.87 -20.58
CA LEU A 34 -24.18 16.78 -19.64
C LEU A 34 -23.88 17.45 -18.27
N PRO A 35 -24.64 17.14 -17.22
CA PRO A 35 -24.25 17.60 -15.90
C PRO A 35 -22.84 17.04 -15.60
N PRO A 36 -21.97 17.85 -14.95
CA PRO A 36 -20.69 17.32 -14.54
C PRO A 36 -20.96 16.10 -13.67
N ALA A 37 -20.37 14.96 -14.07
CA ALA A 37 -20.32 13.82 -13.20
C ALA A 37 -19.70 14.31 -11.89
N HIS A 38 -20.51 14.33 -10.83
CA HIS A 38 -20.00 14.50 -9.48
C HIS A 38 -19.06 13.31 -9.28
N ALA A 39 -17.78 13.53 -9.53
CA ALA A 39 -16.76 12.73 -8.87
C ALA A 39 -17.11 12.86 -7.39
N ALA A 40 -17.59 11.79 -6.80
CA ALA A 40 -17.72 11.73 -5.36
C ALA A 40 -16.32 12.04 -4.84
N ASP A 41 -16.15 13.25 -4.36
CA ASP A 41 -14.97 13.71 -3.66
C ASP A 41 -14.94 12.85 -2.39
N MET A 42 -14.27 11.71 -2.49
CA MET A 42 -13.84 10.97 -1.33
C MET A 42 -12.69 11.82 -0.75
N SER A 43 -13.08 12.90 -0.09
CA SER A 43 -12.15 13.70 0.68
C SER A 43 -11.55 12.78 1.75
N VAL A 44 -10.42 12.18 1.43
CA VAL A 44 -9.52 11.63 2.44
C VAL A 44 -9.28 12.79 3.39
N SER A 45 -9.79 12.68 4.61
CA SER A 45 -9.60 13.67 5.64
C SER A 45 -8.08 13.82 5.85
N ASP A 46 -7.54 14.93 5.40
CA ASP A 46 -6.11 15.28 5.54
C ASP A 46 -5.74 15.58 7.01
N THR A 47 -6.70 15.43 7.90
CA THR A 47 -6.54 15.62 9.34
C THR A 47 -6.12 14.29 9.97
N ALA A 48 -4.98 14.30 10.68
CA ALA A 48 -4.54 13.15 11.45
C ALA A 48 -5.67 12.68 12.41
N PRO A 49 -6.00 11.39 12.43
CA PRO A 49 -7.07 10.86 13.26
C PRO A 49 -6.70 10.89 14.75
N ASP A 50 -7.70 11.06 15.61
CA ASP A 50 -7.50 10.80 17.05
C ASP A 50 -7.39 9.30 17.30
N LEU A 51 -6.18 8.84 17.60
CA LEU A 51 -5.84 7.46 17.88
C LEU A 51 -5.68 7.13 19.37
N SER A 52 -6.00 8.08 20.25
CA SER A 52 -5.78 7.98 21.70
C SER A 52 -6.48 6.75 22.30
N SER A 53 -7.73 6.52 21.95
CA SER A 53 -8.52 5.38 22.42
C SER A 53 -7.96 4.03 21.91
N ALA A 54 -7.61 3.95 20.62
CA ALA A 54 -7.02 2.76 20.05
C ALA A 54 -5.66 2.43 20.70
N ARG A 55 -4.80 3.46 20.89
CA ARG A 55 -3.51 3.31 21.58
C ARG A 55 -3.69 2.86 23.04
N ALA A 56 -4.71 3.36 23.76
CA ALA A 56 -5.00 2.91 25.11
C ALA A 56 -5.39 1.42 25.16
N LYS A 57 -6.19 0.93 24.20
CA LYS A 57 -6.52 -0.50 24.08
C LYS A 57 -5.28 -1.34 23.75
N ILE A 58 -4.43 -0.87 22.85
CA ILE A 58 -3.16 -1.53 22.51
C ILE A 58 -2.27 -1.66 23.75
N LYS A 59 -2.11 -0.57 24.51
CA LYS A 59 -1.36 -0.58 25.77
C LYS A 59 -1.93 -1.55 26.80
N ALA A 60 -3.27 -1.67 26.85
CA ALA A 60 -3.97 -2.64 27.69
C ALA A 60 -3.92 -4.08 27.13
N LYS A 61 -3.30 -4.31 25.97
CA LYS A 61 -3.31 -5.58 25.23
C LYS A 61 -4.72 -6.08 24.85
N ASP A 62 -5.70 -5.16 24.81
CA ASP A 62 -7.04 -5.43 24.26
C ASP A 62 -6.99 -5.38 22.73
N TRP A 63 -6.38 -6.40 22.15
CA TRP A 63 -6.22 -6.50 20.69
C TRP A 63 -7.55 -6.51 19.96
N LYS A 64 -8.54 -7.23 20.52
CA LYS A 64 -9.89 -7.31 19.92
C LYS A 64 -10.58 -5.96 19.90
N GLY A 65 -10.52 -5.22 21.01
CA GLY A 65 -11.07 -3.87 21.10
C GLY A 65 -10.38 -2.87 20.17
N ALA A 66 -9.03 -2.93 20.09
CA ALA A 66 -8.25 -2.10 19.19
C ALA A 66 -8.58 -2.40 17.72
N ILE A 67 -8.59 -3.67 17.31
CA ILE A 67 -8.95 -4.11 15.95
C ILE A 67 -10.37 -3.62 15.60
N GLY A 68 -11.34 -3.82 16.47
CA GLY A 68 -12.72 -3.42 16.23
C GLY A 68 -12.90 -1.91 16.06
N GLU A 69 -12.16 -1.09 16.80
CA GLU A 69 -12.18 0.36 16.68
C GLU A 69 -11.47 0.82 15.39
N LEU A 70 -10.24 0.38 15.17
CA LEU A 70 -9.46 0.76 14.00
C LEU A 70 -10.11 0.32 12.69
N THR A 71 -10.79 -0.85 12.67
CA THR A 71 -11.55 -1.30 11.51
C THR A 71 -12.73 -0.36 11.18
N LYS A 72 -13.37 0.25 12.18
CA LYS A 72 -14.40 1.26 11.94
C LYS A 72 -13.77 2.55 11.42
N MET A 73 -12.61 2.93 11.93
CA MET A 73 -11.91 4.17 11.54
C MET A 73 -11.49 4.14 10.07
N ILE A 74 -11.01 3.03 9.52
CA ILE A 74 -10.58 2.95 8.11
C ILE A 74 -11.71 3.20 7.11
N VAL A 75 -12.98 3.11 7.52
CA VAL A 75 -14.14 3.41 6.66
C VAL A 75 -14.25 4.91 6.38
N THR A 76 -13.91 5.73 7.36
CA THR A 76 -14.06 7.19 7.30
C THR A 76 -12.75 7.95 7.24
N ASN A 77 -11.65 7.32 7.65
CA ASN A 77 -10.33 7.94 7.68
C ASN A 77 -9.26 6.93 7.24
N GLN A 78 -8.82 7.08 5.99
CA GLN A 78 -7.78 6.21 5.39
C GLN A 78 -6.36 6.77 5.64
N HIS A 79 -6.04 7.03 6.89
CA HIS A 79 -4.73 7.54 7.29
C HIS A 79 -3.72 6.40 7.50
N PRO A 80 -2.43 6.56 7.10
CA PRO A 80 -1.41 5.51 7.26
C PRO A 80 -1.25 5.04 8.72
N ASP A 81 -1.35 5.93 9.71
CA ASP A 81 -1.31 5.55 11.13
C ASP A 81 -2.44 4.60 11.54
N VAL A 82 -3.65 4.77 11.00
CA VAL A 82 -4.78 3.87 11.30
C VAL A 82 -4.47 2.46 10.79
N TYR A 83 -4.00 2.36 9.56
CA TYR A 83 -3.60 1.07 8.97
C TYR A 83 -2.43 0.45 9.70
N ASN A 84 -1.42 1.26 10.09
CA ASN A 84 -0.27 0.79 10.84
C ASN A 84 -0.67 0.19 12.19
N LEU A 85 -1.50 0.89 12.98
CA LEU A 85 -1.98 0.37 14.28
C LEU A 85 -2.91 -0.83 14.14
N LEU A 86 -3.72 -0.89 13.09
CA LEU A 86 -4.54 -2.06 12.79
C LEU A 86 -3.66 -3.27 12.46
N GLY A 87 -2.65 -3.09 11.61
CA GLY A 87 -1.64 -4.11 11.32
C GLY A 87 -0.93 -4.60 12.58
N PHE A 88 -0.50 -3.67 13.46
CA PHE A 88 0.11 -4.00 14.74
C PHE A 88 -0.80 -4.84 15.63
N SER A 89 -2.05 -4.43 15.81
CA SER A 89 -3.01 -5.13 16.66
C SER A 89 -3.32 -6.54 16.14
N LEU A 90 -3.43 -6.69 14.81
CA LEU A 90 -3.61 -7.99 14.15
C LEU A 90 -2.38 -8.88 14.33
N ARG A 91 -1.15 -8.36 14.13
CA ARG A 91 0.09 -9.10 14.36
C ARG A 91 0.17 -9.60 15.79
N LYS A 92 -0.11 -8.74 16.78
CA LYS A 92 -0.09 -9.11 18.21
C LYS A 92 -1.21 -10.08 18.58
N SER A 93 -2.29 -10.17 17.81
CA SER A 93 -3.34 -11.20 17.96
C SER A 93 -3.04 -12.50 17.20
N GLY A 94 -1.93 -12.58 16.44
CA GLY A 94 -1.51 -13.74 15.65
C GLY A 94 -2.07 -13.77 14.22
N ASP A 95 -2.81 -12.77 13.79
CA ASP A 95 -3.34 -12.68 12.42
C ASP A 95 -2.30 -12.02 11.49
N TYR A 96 -1.21 -12.73 11.23
CA TYR A 96 -0.10 -12.25 10.40
C TYR A 96 -0.50 -11.94 8.96
N LYS A 97 -1.47 -12.65 8.41
CA LYS A 97 -1.93 -12.44 7.04
C LYS A 97 -2.58 -11.08 6.86
N ASN A 98 -3.52 -10.74 7.74
CA ASN A 98 -4.19 -9.45 7.68
C ASN A 98 -3.26 -8.32 8.16
N ALA A 99 -2.38 -8.57 9.12
CA ALA A 99 -1.35 -7.61 9.54
C ALA A 99 -0.47 -7.19 8.35
N LEU A 100 0.04 -8.15 7.57
CA LEU A 100 0.82 -7.88 6.35
C LEU A 100 0.06 -6.96 5.39
N PHE A 101 -1.22 -7.27 5.13
CA PHE A 101 -2.05 -6.47 4.23
C PHE A 101 -2.18 -5.02 4.70
N TYR A 102 -2.42 -4.78 6.00
CA TYR A 102 -2.61 -3.43 6.51
C TYR A 102 -1.31 -2.64 6.63
N TYR A 103 -0.18 -3.26 6.94
CA TYR A 103 1.12 -2.59 6.86
C TYR A 103 1.45 -2.16 5.42
N GLN A 104 1.17 -3.01 4.44
CA GLN A 104 1.33 -2.65 3.03
C GLN A 104 0.43 -1.47 2.66
N LYS A 105 -0.82 -1.45 3.14
CA LYS A 105 -1.73 -0.30 2.94
C LYS A 105 -1.20 0.99 3.56
N ALA A 106 -0.61 0.93 4.75
CA ALA A 106 0.04 2.09 5.36
C ALA A 106 1.18 2.61 4.47
N LEU A 107 2.02 1.72 3.94
CA LEU A 107 3.15 2.08 3.07
C LEU A 107 2.74 2.46 1.64
N ASP A 108 1.60 1.98 1.13
CA ASP A 108 1.01 2.47 -0.12
C ASP A 108 0.60 3.96 -0.02
N LEU A 109 0.12 4.38 1.17
CA LEU A 109 -0.29 5.75 1.43
C LEU A 109 0.90 6.67 1.82
N ASP A 110 1.79 6.15 2.63
CA ASP A 110 3.02 6.84 3.04
C ASP A 110 4.22 5.88 2.99
N PRO A 111 4.97 5.85 1.87
CA PRO A 111 6.17 5.01 1.74
C PRO A 111 7.27 5.35 2.75
N THR A 112 7.20 6.51 3.40
CA THR A 112 8.19 6.97 4.38
C THR A 112 7.77 6.73 5.83
N HIS A 113 6.61 6.09 6.05
CA HIS A 113 6.08 5.83 7.38
C HIS A 113 6.96 4.84 8.15
N ARG A 114 7.82 5.38 9.03
CA ARG A 114 8.84 4.60 9.74
C ARG A 114 8.26 3.46 10.58
N GLY A 115 7.21 3.74 11.37
CA GLY A 115 6.58 2.70 12.20
C GLY A 115 5.96 1.55 11.37
N ALA A 116 5.44 1.83 10.16
CA ALA A 116 4.95 0.75 9.29
C ALA A 116 6.10 -0.08 8.71
N GLN A 117 7.24 0.54 8.40
CA GLN A 117 8.44 -0.19 7.94
C GLN A 117 9.04 -1.05 9.06
N GLU A 118 9.11 -0.52 10.28
CA GLU A 118 9.55 -1.25 11.47
C GLU A 118 8.66 -2.48 11.70
N TYR A 119 7.35 -2.28 11.89
CA TYR A 119 6.44 -3.37 12.24
C TYR A 119 6.25 -4.41 11.13
N LEU A 120 6.33 -4.00 9.86
CA LEU A 120 6.39 -4.94 8.74
C LEU A 120 7.70 -5.73 8.76
N GLY A 121 8.81 -5.07 9.08
CA GLY A 121 10.10 -5.73 9.26
C GLY A 121 10.06 -6.77 10.36
N GLU A 122 9.51 -6.43 11.52
CA GLU A 122 9.31 -7.36 12.65
C GLU A 122 8.40 -8.54 12.27
N LEU A 123 7.29 -8.28 11.54
CA LEU A 123 6.44 -9.35 11.00
C LEU A 123 7.23 -10.30 10.11
N TYR A 124 8.13 -9.79 9.29
CA TYR A 124 8.99 -10.62 8.45
C TYR A 124 10.00 -11.45 9.28
N VAL A 125 10.53 -10.89 10.36
CA VAL A 125 11.36 -11.66 11.32
C VAL A 125 10.54 -12.78 11.94
N GLU A 126 9.38 -12.48 12.51
CA GLU A 126 8.50 -13.46 13.18
C GLU A 126 8.07 -14.60 12.22
N THR A 127 7.94 -14.31 10.93
CA THR A 127 7.55 -15.29 9.90
C THR A 127 8.75 -15.91 9.16
N GLY A 128 9.99 -15.67 9.61
CA GLY A 128 11.20 -16.24 9.04
C GLY A 128 11.64 -15.65 7.69
N GLN A 129 11.06 -14.54 7.27
CA GLN A 129 11.35 -13.89 5.98
C GLN A 129 12.48 -12.85 6.12
N MET A 130 13.65 -13.30 6.60
CA MET A 130 14.77 -12.44 7.02
C MET A 130 15.24 -11.45 5.94
N GLU A 131 15.27 -11.84 4.67
CA GLU A 131 15.72 -10.94 3.60
C GLU A 131 14.75 -9.77 3.39
N LYS A 132 13.46 -9.98 3.60
CA LYS A 132 12.47 -8.90 3.56
C LYS A 132 12.60 -7.99 4.80
N ALA A 133 12.85 -8.54 5.96
CA ALA A 133 13.12 -7.75 7.17
C ALA A 133 14.33 -6.83 6.96
N LYS A 134 15.43 -7.35 6.42
CA LYS A 134 16.62 -6.55 6.08
C LYS A 134 16.34 -5.46 5.03
N ALA A 135 15.44 -5.71 4.09
CA ALA A 135 15.03 -4.70 3.11
C ALA A 135 14.27 -3.54 3.79
N MET A 136 13.42 -3.83 4.78
CA MET A 136 12.76 -2.78 5.59
C MET A 136 13.79 -1.99 6.40
N LEU A 137 14.74 -2.66 7.02
CA LEU A 137 15.83 -2.00 7.74
C LEU A 137 16.66 -1.10 6.82
N ALA A 138 16.99 -1.56 5.62
CA ALA A 138 17.73 -0.74 4.65
C ALA A 138 16.96 0.53 4.22
N SER A 139 15.62 0.47 4.23
CA SER A 139 14.78 1.64 4.02
C SER A 139 14.83 2.60 5.22
N LEU A 140 14.71 2.10 6.44
CA LEU A 140 14.83 2.90 7.67
C LEU A 140 16.19 3.59 7.79
N VAL A 141 17.29 2.91 7.43
CA VAL A 141 18.64 3.51 7.40
C VAL A 141 18.70 4.73 6.48
N LYS A 142 17.97 4.72 5.36
CA LYS A 142 17.89 5.88 4.45
C LYS A 142 17.02 7.01 5.02
N LEU A 143 15.94 6.66 5.73
CA LEU A 143 15.02 7.65 6.29
C LEU A 143 15.57 8.33 7.54
N CYS A 144 16.35 7.63 8.33
CA CYS A 144 16.97 8.16 9.54
C CYS A 144 18.45 7.72 9.64
N PRO A 145 19.35 8.34 8.85
CA PRO A 145 20.77 7.96 8.80
C PRO A 145 21.48 8.15 10.15
N GLU A 146 21.07 9.13 10.93
CA GLU A 146 21.63 9.41 12.27
C GLU A 146 21.09 8.47 13.36
N GLY A 147 20.14 7.59 13.03
CA GLY A 147 19.45 6.71 13.97
C GLY A 147 18.03 7.18 14.28
N CYS A 148 17.17 6.24 14.65
CA CYS A 148 15.83 6.47 15.19
C CYS A 148 15.35 5.19 15.88
N GLU A 149 14.35 5.31 16.76
CA GLU A 149 13.82 4.20 17.53
C GLU A 149 13.38 3.03 16.63
N GLU A 150 12.66 3.31 15.56
CA GLU A 150 12.14 2.30 14.63
C GLU A 150 13.25 1.50 13.94
N ARG A 151 14.37 2.17 13.63
CA ARG A 151 15.54 1.50 13.06
C ARG A 151 16.22 0.59 14.10
N GLU A 152 16.44 1.09 15.31
CA GLU A 152 17.12 0.36 16.39
C GLU A 152 16.29 -0.85 16.84
N ASP A 153 14.97 -0.71 16.91
CA ASP A 153 14.07 -1.79 17.28
C ASP A 153 14.07 -2.90 16.21
N LEU A 154 14.04 -2.55 14.93
CA LEU A 154 14.14 -3.55 13.87
C LEU A 154 15.53 -4.20 13.78
N GLU A 155 16.62 -3.45 13.99
CA GLU A 155 17.97 -4.03 14.10
C GLU A 155 18.02 -5.08 15.22
N THR A 156 17.44 -4.76 16.37
CA THR A 156 17.34 -5.67 17.52
C THR A 156 16.51 -6.91 17.19
N ALA A 157 15.35 -6.75 16.56
CA ALA A 157 14.50 -7.86 16.16
C ALA A 157 15.21 -8.81 15.16
N ILE A 158 15.92 -8.26 14.18
CA ILE A 158 16.69 -9.04 13.19
C ILE A 158 17.81 -9.80 13.89
N ALA A 159 18.53 -9.17 14.83
CA ALA A 159 19.62 -9.81 15.58
C ALA A 159 19.12 -10.94 16.48
N ALA A 160 17.93 -10.80 17.09
CA ALA A 160 17.30 -11.83 17.89
C ALA A 160 16.82 -13.03 17.06
N GLY A 161 16.45 -12.80 15.80
CA GLY A 161 15.99 -13.83 14.88
C GLY A 161 14.54 -14.31 15.11
N PRO A 162 14.08 -15.30 14.30
CA PRO A 162 12.71 -15.79 14.37
C PRO A 162 12.38 -16.40 15.75
N GLY A 163 11.15 -16.17 16.20
CA GLY A 163 10.64 -16.77 17.45
C GLY A 163 10.87 -15.92 18.70
N HIS A 164 11.52 -14.76 18.60
CA HIS A 164 11.60 -13.81 19.71
C HIS A 164 10.45 -12.78 19.58
N PRO A 165 9.73 -12.51 20.69
CA PRO A 165 8.70 -11.49 20.67
C PRO A 165 9.33 -10.11 20.43
N ALA A 166 8.78 -9.36 19.49
CA ALA A 166 9.15 -7.97 19.29
C ALA A 166 8.86 -7.12 20.54
N LYS A 167 9.60 -6.02 20.71
CA LYS A 167 9.42 -5.05 21.78
C LYS A 167 7.95 -4.65 21.93
N PRO A 168 7.39 -4.59 23.14
CA PRO A 168 6.07 -4.01 23.36
C PRO A 168 6.10 -2.50 23.11
N LEU A 169 4.98 -1.96 22.63
CA LEU A 169 4.75 -0.51 22.51
C LEU A 169 4.79 0.19 23.87
#